data_4834ba4a50ef5686840b8ba8fa6ae81b
#
_entry.id   4834ba4a50ef5686840b8ba8fa6ae81b
#
_cell.length_a   1.000
_cell.length_b   1.000
_cell.length_c   1.000
_cell.angle_alpha   90.00
_cell.angle_beta   90.00
_cell.angle_gamma   90.00
#
_symmetry.space_group_name_H-M   'P 1'
#
loop_
_entity.id
_entity.type
_entity.pdbx_description
1 polymer ?
#
loop_
_entity_poly.entity_id
_entity_poly.type
_entity_poly.pdbx_seq_one_letter_code
_entity_poly.pdbx_strand_id
1 'polypeptide(L)'
;MRQLIWAAAAIAALAVSGPAMADGPIIIKFSHVVAADTPKGKAADKFKELAEKYTDGKVKVEVYPNSTLYKDKEEIEALQLGAVQMLAPSNSKFGPTGIKQFEAFDLPYLLPDLNTLRKITNGPVGAKLLKLLNDKGMTGLAYWDNGFKQMTANKKLVKPDDYQGLKFRIQSSKVIDAQFRTLGAIPQVMAFSEVYQALQTGVVDGQENTWSNINTQKMHEVQKYATVTNHGYIGYVVVVNKKFWDGLPADIRAGCEKAMNEATEYGNGQSVKENEDALAEIKKAGKTEIITLTPEQDEAMRKAMEPVYKDAAGRVGQPLIDEFLKETGRSPIN
;
A
#
# COMPACT_ATOMS: atom_id res chain seq x y z
N MET A 1 -23.89 -60.29 -64.63
CA MET A 1 -23.44 -58.89 -64.55
C MET A 1 -23.52 -58.46 -63.10
N ARG A 2 -22.39 -58.43 -62.42
CA ARG A 2 -22.26 -58.05 -60.95
C ARG A 2 -21.75 -56.66 -60.90
N GLN A 3 -22.51 -55.74 -60.34
CA GLN A 3 -22.07 -54.38 -60.02
C GLN A 3 -21.46 -54.37 -58.61
N LEU A 4 -20.20 -53.99 -58.53
CA LEU A 4 -19.47 -53.71 -57.27
C LEU A 4 -19.73 -52.27 -56.86
N ILE A 5 -20.30 -52.06 -55.65
CA ILE A 5 -20.51 -50.77 -55.03
C ILE A 5 -19.32 -50.55 -54.10
N TRP A 6 -18.50 -49.54 -54.35
CA TRP A 6 -17.44 -49.07 -53.48
C TRP A 6 -18.02 -48.04 -52.48
N ALA A 7 -18.03 -48.37 -51.20
CA ALA A 7 -18.33 -47.41 -50.12
C ALA A 7 -17.06 -46.70 -49.71
N ALA A 8 -16.96 -45.38 -49.98
CA ALA A 8 -15.89 -44.53 -49.47
C ALA A 8 -16.24 -44.08 -48.07
N ALA A 9 -15.47 -44.52 -47.08
CA ALA A 9 -15.56 -44.03 -45.70
C ALA A 9 -14.82 -42.69 -45.59
N ALA A 10 -15.55 -41.60 -45.41
CA ALA A 10 -14.99 -40.27 -45.08
C ALA A 10 -14.69 -40.20 -43.58
N ILE A 11 -13.41 -40.23 -43.22
CA ILE A 11 -12.96 -39.94 -41.85
C ILE A 11 -12.99 -38.42 -41.65
N ALA A 12 -13.99 -37.95 -40.89
CA ALA A 12 -14.03 -36.55 -40.44
C ALA A 12 -13.03 -36.37 -39.29
N ALA A 13 -11.90 -35.76 -39.55
CA ALA A 13 -10.98 -35.31 -38.52
C ALA A 13 -11.61 -34.11 -37.79
N LEU A 14 -12.13 -34.34 -36.59
CA LEU A 14 -12.49 -33.28 -35.65
C LEU A 14 -11.21 -32.57 -35.20
N ALA A 15 -10.88 -31.46 -35.84
CA ALA A 15 -9.90 -30.51 -35.33
C ALA A 15 -10.46 -29.91 -34.03
N VAL A 16 -9.91 -30.32 -32.89
CA VAL A 16 -10.13 -29.66 -31.62
C VAL A 16 -9.43 -28.32 -31.72
N SER A 17 -10.17 -27.28 -32.15
CA SER A 17 -9.71 -25.90 -32.04
C SER A 17 -9.72 -25.56 -30.56
N GLY A 18 -8.53 -25.60 -29.94
CA GLY A 18 -8.30 -24.95 -28.67
C GLY A 18 -8.66 -23.45 -28.78
N PRO A 19 -9.02 -22.79 -27.70
CA PRO A 19 -9.33 -21.36 -27.73
C PRO A 19 -8.14 -20.61 -28.35
N ALA A 20 -8.38 -19.95 -29.48
CA ALA A 20 -7.41 -19.08 -30.12
C ALA A 20 -7.05 -17.98 -29.11
N MET A 21 -5.82 -17.99 -28.60
CA MET A 21 -5.29 -16.87 -27.86
C MET A 21 -5.30 -15.66 -28.80
N ALA A 22 -5.84 -14.55 -28.31
CA ALA A 22 -5.80 -13.30 -29.07
C ALA A 22 -4.35 -12.98 -29.46
N ASP A 23 -4.12 -12.57 -30.71
CA ASP A 23 -2.79 -12.32 -31.32
C ASP A 23 -2.08 -11.09 -30.72
N GLY A 24 -1.97 -10.97 -29.41
CA GLY A 24 -1.29 -9.84 -28.73
C GLY A 24 -0.93 -10.15 -27.28
N PRO A 25 -0.05 -9.34 -26.69
CA PRO A 25 0.35 -9.53 -25.30
C PRO A 25 -0.83 -9.29 -24.34
N ILE A 26 -0.83 -10.03 -23.23
CA ILE A 26 -1.74 -9.79 -22.12
C ILE A 26 -1.34 -8.46 -21.45
N ILE A 27 -2.25 -7.50 -21.40
CA ILE A 27 -1.99 -6.18 -20.80
C ILE A 27 -2.30 -6.23 -19.31
N ILE A 28 -1.32 -5.83 -18.48
CA ILE A 28 -1.48 -5.59 -17.05
C ILE A 28 -1.36 -4.09 -16.80
N LYS A 29 -2.47 -3.42 -16.58
CA LYS A 29 -2.46 -2.04 -16.09
C LYS A 29 -2.18 -2.05 -14.60
N PHE A 30 -1.06 -1.47 -14.19
CA PHE A 30 -0.66 -1.34 -12.81
C PHE A 30 -0.72 0.14 -12.39
N SER A 31 -1.73 0.52 -11.63
CA SER A 31 -1.93 1.90 -11.16
C SER A 31 -1.43 2.07 -9.74
N HIS A 32 -0.83 3.22 -9.43
CA HIS A 32 -0.49 3.60 -8.08
C HIS A 32 -0.46 5.13 -7.90
N VAL A 33 -0.57 5.59 -6.64
CA VAL A 33 -0.83 7.00 -6.33
C VAL A 33 0.41 7.82 -5.99
N VAL A 34 1.58 7.20 -5.86
CA VAL A 34 2.83 7.87 -5.51
C VAL A 34 3.69 8.15 -6.75
N ALA A 35 4.73 8.97 -6.59
CA ALA A 35 5.68 9.24 -7.67
C ALA A 35 6.48 7.99 -8.08
N ALA A 36 6.96 7.95 -9.32
CA ALA A 36 7.72 6.82 -9.86
C ALA A 36 9.06 6.60 -9.14
N ASP A 37 9.66 7.66 -8.62
CA ASP A 37 10.94 7.65 -7.89
C ASP A 37 10.84 7.26 -6.40
N THR A 38 9.63 6.90 -5.91
CA THR A 38 9.43 6.32 -4.58
C THR A 38 9.77 4.83 -4.53
N PRO A 39 9.97 4.21 -3.34
CA PRO A 39 10.17 2.76 -3.23
C PRO A 39 9.11 1.94 -3.96
N LYS A 40 7.83 2.30 -3.83
CA LYS A 40 6.72 1.64 -4.53
C LYS A 40 6.79 1.85 -6.05
N GLY A 41 7.07 3.07 -6.52
CA GLY A 41 7.19 3.34 -7.95
C GLY A 41 8.30 2.52 -8.58
N LYS A 42 9.48 2.50 -7.97
CA LYS A 42 10.63 1.69 -8.41
C LYS A 42 10.34 0.19 -8.40
N ALA A 43 9.60 -0.31 -7.39
CA ALA A 43 9.17 -1.70 -7.34
C ALA A 43 8.18 -2.04 -8.46
N ALA A 44 7.25 -1.15 -8.80
CA ALA A 44 6.31 -1.33 -9.89
C ALA A 44 7.03 -1.37 -11.26
N ASP A 45 8.00 -0.49 -11.49
CA ASP A 45 8.81 -0.50 -12.70
C ASP A 45 9.69 -1.76 -12.77
N LYS A 46 10.23 -2.23 -11.64
CA LYS A 46 10.98 -3.48 -11.58
C LYS A 46 10.09 -4.69 -11.87
N PHE A 47 8.87 -4.71 -11.36
CA PHE A 47 7.88 -5.74 -11.70
C PHE A 47 7.60 -5.75 -13.20
N LYS A 48 7.39 -4.59 -13.82
CA LYS A 48 7.19 -4.48 -15.27
C LYS A 48 8.35 -5.13 -16.04
N GLU A 49 9.58 -4.71 -15.76
CA GLU A 49 10.79 -5.25 -16.41
C GLU A 49 10.84 -6.78 -16.31
N LEU A 50 10.64 -7.31 -15.11
CA LEU A 50 10.79 -8.74 -14.83
C LEU A 50 9.62 -9.57 -15.37
N ALA A 51 8.38 -9.07 -15.27
CA ALA A 51 7.19 -9.77 -15.78
C ALA A 51 7.25 -9.90 -17.30
N GLU A 52 7.61 -8.82 -18.03
CA GLU A 52 7.80 -8.85 -19.47
C GLU A 52 8.91 -9.83 -19.87
N LYS A 53 10.02 -9.85 -19.10
CA LYS A 53 11.16 -10.77 -19.32
C LYS A 53 10.78 -12.24 -19.08
N TYR A 54 10.14 -12.56 -17.94
CA TYR A 54 9.86 -13.94 -17.56
C TYR A 54 8.67 -14.58 -18.29
N THR A 55 7.92 -13.77 -19.02
CA THR A 55 6.84 -14.24 -19.88
C THR A 55 7.20 -14.16 -21.37
N ASP A 56 8.48 -13.94 -21.72
CA ASP A 56 8.95 -13.79 -23.09
C ASP A 56 8.12 -12.78 -23.91
N GLY A 57 7.73 -11.65 -23.25
CA GLY A 57 6.93 -10.60 -23.86
C GLY A 57 5.44 -10.93 -24.05
N LYS A 58 4.97 -12.11 -23.62
CA LYS A 58 3.53 -12.44 -23.63
C LYS A 58 2.68 -11.60 -22.69
N VAL A 59 3.30 -10.98 -21.67
CA VAL A 59 2.71 -9.95 -20.82
C VAL A 59 3.34 -8.63 -21.14
N LYS A 60 2.53 -7.55 -21.15
CA LYS A 60 2.97 -6.18 -21.17
C LYS A 60 2.40 -5.45 -19.96
N VAL A 61 3.27 -4.86 -19.13
CA VAL A 61 2.85 -4.10 -17.96
C VAL A 61 2.88 -2.61 -18.24
N GLU A 62 1.75 -1.95 -18.03
CA GLU A 62 1.61 -0.50 -18.15
C GLU A 62 1.50 0.10 -16.75
N VAL A 63 2.56 0.79 -16.29
CA VAL A 63 2.59 1.42 -14.96
C VAL A 63 2.05 2.84 -15.06
N TYR A 64 1.10 3.16 -14.16
CA TYR A 64 0.43 4.46 -14.07
C TYR A 64 0.68 5.08 -12.68
N PRO A 65 1.75 5.87 -12.51
CA PRO A 65 2.10 6.52 -11.24
C PRO A 65 1.27 7.79 -10.99
N ASN A 66 1.45 8.41 -9.81
CA ASN A 66 0.91 9.73 -9.45
C ASN A 66 -0.61 9.87 -9.62
N SER A 67 -1.38 8.80 -9.37
CA SER A 67 -2.84 8.82 -9.55
C SER A 67 -3.29 9.18 -10.98
N THR A 68 -2.44 8.93 -12.00
CA THR A 68 -2.75 9.29 -13.39
C THR A 68 -3.88 8.48 -13.99
N LEU A 69 -4.17 7.29 -13.45
CA LEU A 69 -5.28 6.45 -13.89
C LEU A 69 -6.44 6.50 -12.89
N TYR A 70 -6.16 6.26 -11.60
CA TYR A 70 -7.15 6.30 -10.51
C TYR A 70 -6.57 6.97 -9.26
N LYS A 71 -7.41 7.74 -8.55
CA LYS A 71 -7.11 8.23 -7.22
C LYS A 71 -7.28 7.11 -6.18
N ASP A 72 -6.65 7.26 -5.03
CA ASP A 72 -6.65 6.26 -3.95
C ASP A 72 -8.00 6.02 -3.27
N LYS A 73 -9.03 6.80 -3.57
CA LYS A 73 -10.42 6.54 -3.15
C LYS A 73 -11.19 5.62 -4.11
N GLU A 74 -10.75 5.51 -5.35
CA GLU A 74 -11.46 4.86 -6.46
C GLU A 74 -10.74 3.60 -6.96
N GLU A 75 -9.42 3.52 -6.73
CA GLU A 75 -8.57 2.50 -7.35
C GLU A 75 -8.99 1.06 -7.00
N ILE A 76 -9.42 0.79 -5.75
CA ILE A 76 -9.79 -0.58 -5.34
C ILE A 76 -11.10 -1.01 -6.02
N GLU A 77 -12.08 -0.11 -6.14
CA GLU A 77 -13.31 -0.39 -6.86
C GLU A 77 -13.04 -0.64 -8.36
N ALA A 78 -12.18 0.19 -8.97
CA ALA A 78 -11.75 0.00 -10.36
C ALA A 78 -11.07 -1.36 -10.58
N LEU A 79 -10.25 -1.82 -9.61
CA LEU A 79 -9.66 -3.16 -9.64
C LEU A 79 -10.73 -4.25 -9.56
N GLN A 80 -11.66 -4.15 -8.62
CA GLN A 80 -12.72 -5.14 -8.44
C GLN A 80 -13.60 -5.26 -9.69
N LEU A 81 -13.87 -4.15 -10.37
CA LEU A 81 -14.59 -4.12 -11.65
C LEU A 81 -13.76 -4.60 -12.87
N GLY A 82 -12.45 -4.79 -12.69
CA GLY A 82 -11.54 -5.23 -13.76
C GLY A 82 -11.07 -4.11 -14.70
N ALA A 83 -11.35 -2.84 -14.40
CA ALA A 83 -10.91 -1.71 -15.19
C ALA A 83 -9.39 -1.49 -15.11
N VAL A 84 -8.77 -1.96 -14.04
CA VAL A 84 -7.31 -2.04 -13.84
C VAL A 84 -6.99 -3.43 -13.30
N GLN A 85 -5.82 -3.99 -13.66
CA GLN A 85 -5.46 -5.36 -13.28
C GLN A 85 -4.71 -5.43 -11.96
N MET A 86 -3.84 -4.45 -11.67
CA MET A 86 -3.00 -4.45 -10.47
C MET A 86 -2.96 -3.08 -9.80
N LEU A 87 -2.86 -3.11 -8.47
CA LEU A 87 -2.68 -1.95 -7.61
C LEU A 87 -1.68 -2.27 -6.48
N ALA A 88 -1.19 -1.21 -5.83
CA ALA A 88 -0.47 -1.31 -4.57
C ALA A 88 -1.01 -0.27 -3.56
N PRO A 89 -2.27 -0.39 -3.08
CA PRO A 89 -2.83 0.52 -2.09
C PRO A 89 -2.15 0.34 -0.72
N SER A 90 -2.13 1.39 0.09
CA SER A 90 -1.66 1.27 1.47
C SER A 90 -2.61 0.41 2.30
N ASN A 91 -2.07 -0.23 3.36
CA ASN A 91 -2.84 -1.06 4.29
C ASN A 91 -4.11 -0.35 4.78
N SER A 92 -4.02 0.94 5.05
CA SER A 92 -5.11 1.82 5.52
C SER A 92 -6.31 1.93 4.57
N LYS A 93 -6.19 1.47 3.31
CA LYS A 93 -7.23 1.61 2.29
C LYS A 93 -8.22 0.45 2.25
N PHE A 94 -7.92 -0.66 2.91
CA PHE A 94 -8.77 -1.84 2.88
C PHE A 94 -9.94 -1.80 3.87
N GLY A 95 -9.87 -0.99 4.93
CA GLY A 95 -10.95 -0.83 5.91
C GLY A 95 -12.30 -0.48 5.28
N PRO A 96 -12.40 0.54 4.42
CA PRO A 96 -13.63 0.91 3.71
C PRO A 96 -14.21 -0.18 2.80
N THR A 97 -13.37 -1.09 2.29
CA THR A 97 -13.83 -2.23 1.46
C THR A 97 -14.42 -3.37 2.31
N GLY A 98 -14.40 -3.20 3.65
CA GLY A 98 -14.89 -4.19 4.61
C GLY A 98 -13.81 -5.12 5.16
N ILE A 99 -12.54 -4.98 4.75
CA ILE A 99 -11.41 -5.77 5.29
C ILE A 99 -10.71 -4.94 6.36
N LYS A 100 -11.41 -4.77 7.49
CA LYS A 100 -10.97 -3.91 8.61
C LYS A 100 -9.68 -4.38 9.27
N GLN A 101 -9.34 -5.66 9.13
CA GLN A 101 -8.16 -6.28 9.74
C GLN A 101 -6.84 -5.65 9.28
N PHE A 102 -6.77 -5.11 8.07
CA PHE A 102 -5.58 -4.38 7.61
C PHE A 102 -5.30 -3.10 8.40
N GLU A 103 -6.30 -2.53 9.07
CA GLU A 103 -6.10 -1.37 9.94
C GLU A 103 -5.29 -1.70 11.21
N ALA A 104 -4.96 -2.99 11.48
CA ALA A 104 -4.00 -3.36 12.52
C ALA A 104 -2.62 -2.76 12.28
N PHE A 105 -2.20 -2.61 11.03
CA PHE A 105 -0.93 -1.94 10.68
C PHE A 105 -0.93 -0.44 11.01
N ASP A 106 -2.09 0.15 11.23
CA ASP A 106 -2.24 1.56 11.58
C ASP A 106 -2.23 1.82 13.09
N LEU A 107 -2.11 0.78 13.93
CA LEU A 107 -2.02 0.95 15.38
C LEU A 107 -0.79 1.80 15.74
N PRO A 108 -0.97 2.85 16.57
CA PRO A 108 0.11 3.80 16.84
C PRO A 108 1.27 3.13 17.60
N TYR A 109 2.50 3.42 17.14
CA TYR A 109 3.73 2.91 17.75
C TYR A 109 3.82 1.38 17.86
N LEU A 110 2.98 0.63 17.14
CA LEU A 110 2.94 -0.82 17.20
C LEU A 110 4.26 -1.44 16.71
N LEU A 111 4.77 -0.96 15.58
CA LEU A 111 5.92 -1.54 14.89
C LEU A 111 7.21 -0.86 15.36
N PRO A 112 8.17 -1.59 15.97
CA PRO A 112 9.42 -1.01 16.42
C PRO A 112 10.41 -0.73 15.28
N ASP A 113 10.41 -1.58 14.25
CA ASP A 113 11.33 -1.53 13.11
C ASP A 113 10.80 -2.32 11.89
N LEU A 114 11.48 -2.16 10.75
CA LEU A 114 11.10 -2.83 9.50
C LEU A 114 11.40 -4.34 9.51
N ASN A 115 12.35 -4.81 10.30
CA ASN A 115 12.65 -6.24 10.38
C ASN A 115 11.50 -6.98 11.07
N THR A 116 10.99 -6.44 12.16
CA THR A 116 9.80 -6.94 12.85
C THR A 116 8.58 -6.91 11.94
N LEU A 117 8.37 -5.81 11.21
CA LEU A 117 7.31 -5.73 10.21
C LEU A 117 7.42 -6.84 9.16
N ARG A 118 8.60 -7.02 8.57
CA ARG A 118 8.84 -8.05 7.53
C ARG A 118 8.63 -9.47 8.07
N LYS A 119 8.97 -9.71 9.33
CA LYS A 119 8.64 -10.97 10.01
C LYS A 119 7.13 -11.21 10.07
N ILE A 120 6.34 -10.17 10.38
CA ILE A 120 4.88 -10.23 10.41
C ILE A 120 4.32 -10.45 9.00
N THR A 121 4.73 -9.64 8.02
CA THR A 121 4.18 -9.68 6.66
C THR A 121 4.55 -10.94 5.89
N ASN A 122 5.75 -11.49 6.11
CA ASN A 122 6.20 -12.75 5.51
C ASN A 122 5.78 -13.99 6.33
N GLY A 123 5.19 -13.79 7.50
CA GLY A 123 4.75 -14.83 8.40
C GLY A 123 3.28 -15.21 8.27
N PRO A 124 2.78 -16.04 9.20
CA PRO A 124 1.39 -16.52 9.20
C PRO A 124 0.35 -15.39 9.26
N VAL A 125 0.64 -14.31 9.97
CA VAL A 125 -0.26 -13.14 10.10
C VAL A 125 -0.44 -12.47 8.74
N GLY A 126 0.65 -12.18 8.05
CA GLY A 126 0.60 -11.59 6.71
C GLY A 126 -0.14 -12.49 5.71
N ALA A 127 0.17 -13.78 5.70
CA ALA A 127 -0.50 -14.75 4.83
C ALA A 127 -2.02 -14.85 5.11
N LYS A 128 -2.42 -14.82 6.39
CA LYS A 128 -3.82 -14.79 6.81
C LYS A 128 -4.54 -13.55 6.29
N LEU A 129 -3.92 -12.38 6.40
CA LEU A 129 -4.50 -11.12 5.91
C LEU A 129 -4.65 -11.10 4.39
N LEU A 130 -3.65 -11.57 3.62
CA LEU A 130 -3.76 -11.66 2.16
C LEU A 130 -4.93 -12.54 1.71
N LYS A 131 -5.23 -13.63 2.43
CA LYS A 131 -6.35 -14.52 2.11
C LYS A 131 -7.71 -13.82 2.22
N LEU A 132 -7.87 -12.83 3.13
CA LEU A 132 -9.12 -12.08 3.28
C LEU A 132 -9.50 -11.29 2.01
N LEU A 133 -8.54 -10.97 1.16
CA LEU A 133 -8.75 -10.25 -0.08
C LEU A 133 -9.53 -11.07 -1.11
N ASN A 134 -9.42 -12.40 -1.04
CA ASN A 134 -10.07 -13.29 -2.01
C ASN A 134 -11.60 -13.14 -2.00
N ASP A 135 -12.20 -12.96 -0.82
CA ASP A 135 -13.65 -12.78 -0.67
C ASP A 135 -14.15 -11.43 -1.23
N LYS A 136 -13.21 -10.56 -1.59
CA LYS A 136 -13.48 -9.25 -2.20
C LYS A 136 -13.06 -9.18 -3.68
N GLY A 137 -12.86 -10.34 -4.32
CA GLY A 137 -12.48 -10.40 -5.73
C GLY A 137 -11.06 -9.94 -6.04
N MET A 138 -10.18 -9.94 -5.04
CA MET A 138 -8.78 -9.55 -5.15
C MET A 138 -7.87 -10.71 -4.72
N THR A 139 -6.71 -10.84 -5.35
CA THR A 139 -5.63 -11.73 -4.89
C THR A 139 -4.48 -10.86 -4.40
N GLY A 140 -4.08 -11.04 -3.13
CA GLY A 140 -2.91 -10.38 -2.57
C GLY A 140 -1.65 -11.11 -2.98
N LEU A 141 -0.67 -10.40 -3.52
CA LEU A 141 0.56 -10.99 -4.05
C LEU A 141 1.77 -10.74 -3.15
N ALA A 142 1.88 -9.54 -2.57
CA ALA A 142 3.06 -9.14 -1.80
C ALA A 142 2.74 -7.99 -0.84
N TYR A 143 3.65 -7.77 0.12
CA TYR A 143 3.74 -6.56 0.92
C TYR A 143 4.96 -5.74 0.49
N TRP A 144 4.75 -4.46 0.20
CA TRP A 144 5.81 -3.53 -0.13
C TRP A 144 5.97 -2.47 0.96
N ASP A 145 7.21 -2.22 1.34
CA ASP A 145 7.55 -1.21 2.34
C ASP A 145 7.53 0.20 1.74
N ASN A 146 7.16 1.18 2.58
CA ASN A 146 7.61 2.54 2.40
C ASN A 146 8.45 2.97 3.61
N GLY A 147 7.83 3.18 4.77
CA GLY A 147 8.56 3.57 5.97
C GLY A 147 7.68 4.08 7.10
N PHE A 148 8.35 4.62 8.12
CA PHE A 148 7.66 5.23 9.26
C PHE A 148 7.17 6.64 8.94
N LYS A 149 6.00 6.96 9.49
CA LYS A 149 5.33 8.24 9.29
C LYS A 149 5.88 9.31 10.22
N GLN A 150 5.94 10.50 9.68
CA GLN A 150 6.30 11.73 10.38
C GLN A 150 5.13 12.71 10.31
N MET A 151 4.99 13.57 11.32
CA MET A 151 3.95 14.62 11.33
C MET A 151 4.49 15.90 10.72
N THR A 152 3.74 16.53 9.81
CA THR A 152 4.07 17.88 9.33
C THR A 152 2.94 18.86 9.62
N ALA A 153 3.29 20.10 9.95
CA ALA A 153 2.33 21.18 10.18
C ALA A 153 2.96 22.56 10.02
N ASN A 154 2.14 23.63 10.03
CA ASN A 154 2.61 25.00 10.11
C ASN A 154 2.76 25.50 11.56
N LYS A 155 2.64 24.60 12.54
CA LYS A 155 2.86 24.79 13.99
C LYS A 155 3.79 23.69 14.48
N LYS A 156 4.65 23.99 15.48
CA LYS A 156 5.48 22.97 16.13
C LYS A 156 4.60 21.97 16.88
N LEU A 157 4.85 20.68 16.69
CA LEU A 157 4.11 19.58 17.28
C LEU A 157 5.07 18.76 18.15
N VAL A 158 5.16 19.09 19.44
CA VAL A 158 6.10 18.45 20.37
C VAL A 158 5.43 17.75 21.55
N LYS A 159 4.12 17.95 21.72
CA LYS A 159 3.30 17.33 22.77
C LYS A 159 1.87 17.13 22.29
N PRO A 160 1.07 16.25 22.93
CA PRO A 160 -0.31 15.97 22.51
C PRO A 160 -1.19 17.22 22.36
N ASP A 161 -1.10 18.17 23.27
CA ASP A 161 -1.92 19.40 23.25
C ASP A 161 -1.66 20.29 22.03
N ASP A 162 -0.52 20.11 21.36
CA ASP A 162 -0.20 20.91 20.17
C ASP A 162 -1.09 20.59 18.98
N TYR A 163 -1.73 19.43 18.98
CA TYR A 163 -2.64 18.96 17.93
C TYR A 163 -4.07 19.49 18.07
N GLN A 164 -4.41 20.01 19.25
CA GLN A 164 -5.76 20.45 19.58
C GLN A 164 -6.34 21.42 18.53
N GLY A 165 -7.47 21.02 17.94
CA GLY A 165 -8.24 21.79 16.94
C GLY A 165 -7.61 21.88 15.56
N LEU A 166 -6.42 21.34 15.33
CA LEU A 166 -5.80 21.32 14.00
C LEU A 166 -6.49 20.34 13.07
N LYS A 167 -6.71 20.74 11.83
CA LYS A 167 -7.22 19.88 10.76
C LYS A 167 -6.07 19.08 10.17
N PHE A 168 -6.12 17.76 10.33
CA PHE A 168 -5.10 16.87 9.78
C PHE A 168 -5.64 16.05 8.62
N ARG A 169 -4.94 16.09 7.50
CA ARG A 169 -5.21 15.12 6.44
C ARG A 169 -4.79 13.72 6.90
N ILE A 170 -5.68 12.76 6.71
CA ILE A 170 -5.42 11.35 6.98
C ILE A 170 -5.81 10.47 5.80
N GLN A 171 -5.34 9.21 5.82
CA GLN A 171 -5.83 8.14 4.97
C GLN A 171 -7.19 7.62 5.47
N SER A 172 -7.85 6.75 4.72
CA SER A 172 -9.22 6.31 5.01
C SER A 172 -9.35 5.25 6.11
N SER A 173 -8.41 5.15 7.03
CA SER A 173 -8.46 4.24 8.18
C SER A 173 -9.18 4.85 9.37
N LYS A 174 -10.04 4.06 10.02
CA LYS A 174 -10.70 4.47 11.26
C LYS A 174 -9.76 4.42 12.47
N VAL A 175 -8.72 3.59 12.42
CA VAL A 175 -7.68 3.57 13.46
C VAL A 175 -6.86 4.87 13.40
N ILE A 176 -6.50 5.34 12.20
CA ILE A 176 -5.85 6.65 12.04
C ILE A 176 -6.79 7.79 12.47
N ASP A 177 -8.07 7.74 12.09
CA ASP A 177 -9.07 8.74 12.54
C ASP A 177 -9.11 8.82 14.07
N ALA A 178 -9.13 7.67 14.77
CA ALA A 178 -9.10 7.61 16.23
C ALA A 178 -7.83 8.22 16.83
N GLN A 179 -6.64 7.99 16.23
CA GLN A 179 -5.39 8.59 16.69
C GLN A 179 -5.47 10.12 16.75
N PHE A 180 -5.90 10.73 15.64
CA PHE A 180 -5.97 12.19 15.57
C PHE A 180 -7.05 12.78 16.48
N ARG A 181 -8.20 12.10 16.60
CA ARG A 181 -9.25 12.52 17.56
C ARG A 181 -8.78 12.43 19.01
N THR A 182 -8.05 11.38 19.36
CA THR A 182 -7.47 11.20 20.70
C THR A 182 -6.49 12.33 21.04
N LEU A 183 -5.78 12.89 20.04
CA LEU A 183 -4.93 14.07 20.21
C LEU A 183 -5.72 15.40 20.15
N GLY A 184 -7.06 15.35 20.03
CA GLY A 184 -7.90 16.56 19.92
C GLY A 184 -7.84 17.24 18.54
N ALA A 185 -7.23 16.62 17.53
CA ALA A 185 -7.22 17.11 16.18
C ALA A 185 -8.51 16.77 15.43
N ILE A 186 -8.72 17.39 14.28
CA ILE A 186 -9.86 17.19 13.39
C ILE A 186 -9.37 16.45 12.12
N PRO A 187 -9.50 15.11 12.07
CA PRO A 187 -9.06 14.33 10.92
C PRO A 187 -9.91 14.59 9.68
N GLN A 188 -9.26 14.72 8.53
CA GLN A 188 -9.87 14.96 7.22
C GLN A 188 -9.39 13.88 6.23
N VAL A 189 -10.29 12.98 5.83
CA VAL A 189 -9.98 11.96 4.83
C VAL A 189 -9.93 12.60 3.44
N MET A 190 -8.76 12.54 2.80
CA MET A 190 -8.53 13.18 1.51
C MET A 190 -7.65 12.32 0.61
N ALA A 191 -7.90 12.33 -0.71
CA ALA A 191 -7.06 11.63 -1.67
C ALA A 191 -5.62 12.16 -1.63
N PHE A 192 -4.63 11.27 -1.87
CA PHE A 192 -3.23 11.63 -1.75
C PHE A 192 -2.81 12.73 -2.73
N SER A 193 -3.33 12.70 -3.95
CA SER A 193 -3.10 13.72 -4.98
C SER A 193 -3.62 15.13 -4.64
N GLU A 194 -4.47 15.25 -3.62
CA GLU A 194 -5.08 16.52 -3.20
C GLU A 194 -4.33 17.18 -2.02
N VAL A 195 -3.40 16.43 -1.38
CA VAL A 195 -2.79 16.84 -0.09
C VAL A 195 -1.96 18.10 -0.22
N TYR A 196 -1.07 18.18 -1.23
CA TYR A 196 -0.22 19.36 -1.42
C TYR A 196 -1.06 20.65 -1.52
N GLN A 197 -2.08 20.63 -2.37
CA GLN A 197 -2.96 21.78 -2.57
C GLN A 197 -3.74 22.15 -1.29
N ALA A 198 -4.22 21.15 -0.54
CA ALA A 198 -4.95 21.36 0.70
C ALA A 198 -4.06 21.96 1.80
N LEU A 199 -2.79 21.55 1.89
CA LEU A 199 -1.81 22.14 2.78
C LEU A 199 -1.45 23.57 2.36
N GLN A 200 -1.24 23.80 1.07
CA GLN A 200 -0.89 25.11 0.52
C GLN A 200 -1.99 26.17 0.77
N THR A 201 -3.26 25.76 0.62
CA THR A 201 -4.40 26.65 0.79
C THR A 201 -4.95 26.72 2.22
N GLY A 202 -4.39 25.91 3.15
CA GLY A 202 -4.84 25.88 4.54
C GLY A 202 -6.20 25.17 4.74
N VAL A 203 -6.65 24.35 3.79
CA VAL A 203 -7.83 23.46 3.98
C VAL A 203 -7.55 22.49 5.10
N VAL A 204 -6.30 22.01 5.21
CA VAL A 204 -5.75 21.29 6.35
C VAL A 204 -4.50 21.96 6.86
N ASP A 205 -4.24 21.85 8.17
CA ASP A 205 -3.10 22.45 8.86
C ASP A 205 -1.86 21.57 8.82
N GLY A 206 -2.07 20.25 8.69
CA GLY A 206 -1.00 19.26 8.71
C GLY A 206 -1.39 17.93 8.06
N GLN A 207 -0.42 17.04 7.99
CA GLN A 207 -0.57 15.67 7.50
C GLN A 207 0.48 14.75 8.14
N GLU A 208 0.32 13.43 7.95
CA GLU A 208 1.31 12.42 8.31
C GLU A 208 1.78 11.67 7.07
N ASN A 209 3.08 11.42 6.94
CA ASN A 209 3.64 10.63 5.86
C ASN A 209 5.09 10.22 6.10
N THR A 210 5.60 9.35 5.23
CA THR A 210 7.01 8.99 5.17
C THR A 210 7.84 10.09 4.50
N TRP A 211 9.14 10.12 4.77
CA TRP A 211 10.03 11.13 4.17
C TRP A 211 10.02 11.09 2.65
N SER A 212 10.03 9.89 2.04
CA SER A 212 9.99 9.76 0.59
C SER A 212 8.75 10.40 -0.03
N ASN A 213 7.58 10.19 0.57
CA ASN A 213 6.34 10.81 0.11
C ASN A 213 6.28 12.31 0.37
N ILE A 214 6.77 12.78 1.52
CA ILE A 214 6.86 14.22 1.85
C ILE A 214 7.74 14.95 0.83
N ASN A 215 8.87 14.35 0.46
CA ASN A 215 9.80 14.91 -0.50
C ASN A 215 9.26 14.91 -1.93
N THR A 216 8.88 13.73 -2.44
CA THR A 216 8.45 13.57 -3.84
C THR A 216 7.15 14.31 -4.17
N GLN A 217 6.27 14.51 -3.19
CA GLN A 217 5.05 15.32 -3.31
C GLN A 217 5.25 16.79 -2.87
N LYS A 218 6.49 17.18 -2.59
CA LYS A 218 6.86 18.56 -2.24
C LYS A 218 6.13 19.14 -1.02
N MET A 219 5.59 18.30 -0.14
CA MET A 219 4.83 18.75 1.03
C MET A 219 5.68 19.61 1.96
N HIS A 220 7.00 19.37 2.03
CA HIS A 220 7.96 20.17 2.76
C HIS A 220 8.06 21.63 2.25
N GLU A 221 7.58 21.94 1.06
CA GLU A 221 7.58 23.33 0.55
C GLU A 221 6.45 24.18 1.14
N VAL A 222 5.39 23.54 1.66
CA VAL A 222 4.18 24.16 2.19
C VAL A 222 3.92 23.87 3.67
N GLN A 223 4.89 23.24 4.35
CA GLN A 223 4.83 22.90 5.79
C GLN A 223 6.09 23.42 6.49
N LYS A 224 5.91 24.29 7.49
CA LYS A 224 7.02 24.93 8.21
C LYS A 224 7.79 23.97 9.11
N TYR A 225 7.12 22.94 9.63
CA TYR A 225 7.69 22.01 10.61
C TYR A 225 7.39 20.56 10.23
N ALA A 226 8.35 19.69 10.47
CA ALA A 226 8.20 18.25 10.40
C ALA A 226 8.77 17.63 11.68
N THR A 227 7.93 16.97 12.46
CA THR A 227 8.30 16.29 13.69
C THR A 227 8.58 14.82 13.43
N VAL A 228 9.75 14.35 13.83
CA VAL A 228 10.16 12.95 13.77
C VAL A 228 9.41 12.18 14.86
N THR A 229 8.30 11.57 14.49
CA THR A 229 7.42 10.86 15.44
C THR A 229 7.48 9.35 15.32
N ASN A 230 7.76 8.82 14.12
CA ASN A 230 7.71 7.37 13.81
C ASN A 230 6.48 6.66 14.42
N HIS A 231 5.37 7.40 14.55
CA HIS A 231 4.17 6.96 15.26
C HIS A 231 3.36 5.90 14.51
N GLY A 232 3.56 5.77 13.23
CA GLY A 232 2.85 4.84 12.36
C GLY A 232 3.73 4.38 11.21
N TYR A 233 3.18 3.47 10.42
CA TYR A 233 3.86 2.88 9.29
C TYR A 233 3.03 3.04 8.01
N ILE A 234 3.70 3.25 6.88
CA ILE A 234 3.10 3.10 5.55
C ILE A 234 3.74 1.91 4.86
N GLY A 235 2.93 0.92 4.57
CA GLY A 235 3.22 -0.17 3.67
C GLY A 235 2.06 -0.38 2.71
N TYR A 236 2.29 -1.18 1.72
CA TYR A 236 1.37 -1.43 0.63
C TYR A 236 1.10 -2.93 0.50
N VAL A 237 -0.10 -3.27 0.04
CA VAL A 237 -0.41 -4.61 -0.41
C VAL A 237 -0.53 -4.59 -1.92
N VAL A 238 0.31 -5.34 -2.60
CA VAL A 238 0.14 -5.54 -4.04
C VAL A 238 -1.02 -6.49 -4.26
N VAL A 239 -2.03 -6.01 -4.95
CA VAL A 239 -3.26 -6.75 -5.25
C VAL A 239 -3.51 -6.83 -6.74
N VAL A 240 -4.06 -7.93 -7.18
CA VAL A 240 -4.49 -8.15 -8.55
C VAL A 240 -5.98 -8.54 -8.58
N ASN A 241 -6.70 -8.15 -9.65
CA ASN A 241 -8.06 -8.62 -9.85
C ASN A 241 -8.07 -10.15 -9.90
N LYS A 242 -8.85 -10.78 -9.01
CA LYS A 242 -8.83 -12.24 -8.85
C LYS A 242 -9.25 -12.99 -10.11
N LYS A 243 -10.30 -12.52 -10.79
CA LYS A 243 -10.79 -13.16 -12.01
C LYS A 243 -9.75 -13.11 -13.14
N PHE A 244 -9.08 -11.97 -13.29
CA PHE A 244 -7.99 -11.79 -14.25
C PHE A 244 -6.82 -12.74 -13.92
N TRP A 245 -6.39 -12.78 -12.65
CA TRP A 245 -5.26 -13.59 -12.20
C TRP A 245 -5.50 -15.09 -12.36
N ASP A 246 -6.68 -15.56 -11.97
CA ASP A 246 -7.06 -16.96 -12.07
C ASP A 246 -7.21 -17.41 -13.55
N GLY A 247 -7.54 -16.46 -14.45
CA GLY A 247 -7.67 -16.69 -15.88
C GLY A 247 -6.35 -16.72 -16.65
N LEU A 248 -5.23 -16.35 -16.03
CA LEU A 248 -3.92 -16.40 -16.69
C LEU A 248 -3.48 -17.86 -16.95
N PRO A 249 -2.85 -18.14 -18.10
CA PRO A 249 -2.15 -19.40 -18.31
C PRO A 249 -1.15 -19.66 -17.19
N ALA A 250 -0.96 -20.93 -16.81
CA ALA A 250 -0.16 -21.31 -15.66
C ALA A 250 1.31 -20.86 -15.75
N ASP A 251 1.91 -20.95 -16.94
CA ASP A 251 3.27 -20.49 -17.23
C ASP A 251 3.40 -18.97 -17.12
N ILE A 252 2.44 -18.22 -17.63
CA ILE A 252 2.38 -16.76 -17.54
C ILE A 252 2.23 -16.33 -16.10
N ARG A 253 1.32 -16.94 -15.36
CA ARG A 253 1.13 -16.64 -13.93
C ARG A 253 2.40 -16.92 -13.12
N ALA A 254 3.04 -18.07 -13.34
CA ALA A 254 4.30 -18.39 -12.66
C ALA A 254 5.41 -17.39 -12.97
N GLY A 255 5.51 -16.91 -14.24
CA GLY A 255 6.42 -15.84 -14.62
C GLY A 255 6.16 -14.52 -13.88
N CYS A 256 4.88 -14.13 -13.76
CA CYS A 256 4.47 -12.94 -13.01
C CYS A 256 4.71 -13.09 -11.49
N GLU A 257 4.46 -14.28 -10.91
CA GLU A 257 4.74 -14.55 -9.50
C GLU A 257 6.24 -14.43 -9.18
N LYS A 258 7.09 -15.01 -10.04
CA LYS A 258 8.54 -14.87 -9.91
C LYS A 258 8.97 -13.40 -10.00
N ALA A 259 8.43 -12.65 -10.98
CA ALA A 259 8.70 -11.23 -11.16
C ALA A 259 8.28 -10.42 -9.92
N MET A 260 7.12 -10.74 -9.34
CA MET A 260 6.62 -10.06 -8.13
C MET A 260 7.52 -10.30 -6.92
N ASN A 261 7.99 -11.52 -6.71
CA ASN A 261 8.90 -11.85 -5.62
C ASN A 261 10.20 -11.02 -5.72
N GLU A 262 10.85 -11.01 -6.88
CA GLU A 262 12.09 -10.26 -7.08
C GLU A 262 11.88 -8.73 -7.04
N ALA A 263 10.76 -8.23 -7.57
CA ALA A 263 10.41 -6.81 -7.47
C ALA A 263 10.13 -6.39 -6.01
N THR A 264 9.55 -7.30 -5.21
CA THR A 264 9.33 -7.10 -3.77
C THR A 264 10.65 -7.00 -3.00
N GLU A 265 11.57 -7.93 -3.23
CA GLU A 265 12.90 -7.88 -2.62
C GLU A 265 13.64 -6.59 -2.99
N TYR A 266 13.61 -6.22 -4.27
CA TYR A 266 14.22 -4.99 -4.76
C TYR A 266 13.61 -3.75 -4.10
N GLY A 267 12.27 -3.58 -4.12
CA GLY A 267 11.59 -2.41 -3.57
C GLY A 267 11.77 -2.27 -2.06
N ASN A 268 11.61 -3.39 -1.33
CA ASN A 268 11.78 -3.41 0.12
C ASN A 268 13.26 -3.16 0.52
N GLY A 269 14.22 -3.57 -0.31
CA GLY A 269 15.63 -3.26 -0.13
C GLY A 269 15.95 -1.77 -0.27
N GLN A 270 15.21 -1.03 -1.08
CA GLN A 270 15.42 0.41 -1.31
C GLN A 270 14.77 1.32 -0.25
N SER A 271 13.74 0.84 0.46
CA SER A 271 12.84 1.67 1.26
C SER A 271 13.55 2.51 2.34
N VAL A 272 14.54 1.96 3.04
CA VAL A 272 15.30 2.68 4.08
C VAL A 272 16.11 3.81 3.46
N LYS A 273 16.94 3.47 2.46
CA LYS A 273 17.81 4.44 1.80
C LYS A 273 17.02 5.58 1.16
N GLU A 274 15.90 5.29 0.49
CA GLU A 274 15.05 6.30 -0.12
C GLU A 274 14.46 7.30 0.90
N ASN A 275 14.12 6.84 2.10
CA ASN A 275 13.65 7.73 3.16
C ASN A 275 14.79 8.56 3.78
N GLU A 276 15.98 8.00 3.92
CA GLU A 276 17.18 8.72 4.38
C GLU A 276 17.59 9.81 3.37
N ASP A 277 17.67 9.47 2.09
CA ASP A 277 17.98 10.41 1.02
C ASP A 277 16.92 11.53 0.96
N ALA A 278 15.63 11.19 1.02
CA ALA A 278 14.54 12.16 1.03
C ALA A 278 14.63 13.13 2.23
N LEU A 279 14.94 12.63 3.44
CA LEU A 279 15.16 13.49 4.61
C LEU A 279 16.36 14.43 4.41
N ALA A 280 17.45 13.94 3.81
CA ALA A 280 18.61 14.75 3.49
C ALA A 280 18.27 15.87 2.50
N GLU A 281 17.49 15.57 1.47
CA GLU A 281 17.01 16.56 0.49
C GLU A 281 16.10 17.61 1.12
N ILE A 282 15.14 17.19 1.98
CA ILE A 282 14.27 18.12 2.72
C ILE A 282 15.09 19.06 3.60
N LYS A 283 16.08 18.53 4.32
CA LYS A 283 17.01 19.35 5.14
C LYS A 283 17.81 20.34 4.28
N LYS A 284 18.33 19.88 3.12
CA LYS A 284 19.08 20.72 2.18
C LYS A 284 18.20 21.83 1.58
N ALA A 285 16.92 21.56 1.32
CA ALA A 285 15.98 22.56 0.82
C ALA A 285 15.72 23.71 1.82
N GLY A 286 15.88 23.46 3.13
CA GLY A 286 15.83 24.47 4.18
C GLY A 286 14.48 25.17 4.38
N LYS A 287 13.40 24.63 3.82
CA LYS A 287 12.05 25.22 3.90
C LYS A 287 11.25 24.71 5.10
N THR A 288 11.65 23.57 5.68
CA THR A 288 10.98 22.88 6.79
C THR A 288 11.96 22.66 7.94
N GLU A 289 11.64 23.13 9.12
CA GLU A 289 12.39 22.82 10.34
C GLU A 289 12.08 21.37 10.78
N ILE A 290 13.13 20.55 10.89
CA ILE A 290 12.99 19.17 11.38
C ILE A 290 13.11 19.15 12.89
N ILE A 291 12.09 18.66 13.58
CA ILE A 291 12.01 18.58 15.04
C ILE A 291 12.21 17.13 15.46
N THR A 292 13.18 16.88 16.33
CA THR A 292 13.34 15.59 17.01
C THR A 292 12.76 15.71 18.41
N LEU A 293 11.87 14.82 18.79
CA LEU A 293 11.27 14.77 20.12
C LEU A 293 12.31 14.36 21.15
N THR A 294 12.22 14.94 22.36
CA THR A 294 12.95 14.37 23.52
C THR A 294 12.30 13.03 23.92
N PRO A 295 13.01 12.18 24.70
CA PRO A 295 12.42 10.93 25.20
C PRO A 295 11.10 11.15 25.95
N GLU A 296 11.02 12.21 26.74
CA GLU A 296 9.82 12.57 27.53
C GLU A 296 8.65 13.00 26.60
N GLN A 297 8.96 13.73 25.53
CA GLN A 297 7.96 14.14 24.53
C GLN A 297 7.45 12.94 23.74
N ASP A 298 8.35 12.04 23.32
CA ASP A 298 7.97 10.81 22.61
C ASP A 298 7.09 9.91 23.49
N GLU A 299 7.47 9.73 24.76
CA GLU A 299 6.68 8.96 25.71
C GLU A 299 5.29 9.59 25.98
N ALA A 300 5.21 10.91 26.08
CA ALA A 300 3.93 11.61 26.22
C ALA A 300 3.02 11.38 25.00
N MET A 301 3.59 11.38 23.79
CA MET A 301 2.84 11.07 22.56
C MET A 301 2.36 9.63 22.53
N ARG A 302 3.21 8.65 22.92
CA ARG A 302 2.85 7.23 23.00
C ARG A 302 1.69 7.01 23.95
N LYS A 303 1.82 7.54 25.17
CA LYS A 303 0.79 7.43 26.21
C LYS A 303 -0.54 8.05 25.80
N ALA A 304 -0.51 9.21 25.13
CA ALA A 304 -1.72 9.87 24.65
C ALA A 304 -2.47 9.03 23.61
N MET A 305 -1.78 8.16 22.85
CA MET A 305 -2.38 7.33 21.82
C MET A 305 -2.75 5.91 22.28
N GLU A 306 -2.42 5.50 23.51
CA GLU A 306 -2.78 4.17 24.06
C GLU A 306 -4.29 3.85 23.97
N PRO A 307 -5.21 4.80 24.22
CA PRO A 307 -6.65 4.51 24.12
C PRO A 307 -7.10 4.00 22.75
N VAL A 308 -6.36 4.32 21.68
CA VAL A 308 -6.65 3.88 20.31
C VAL A 308 -6.68 2.35 20.17
N TYR A 309 -5.87 1.64 20.95
CA TYR A 309 -5.85 0.18 20.93
C TYR A 309 -7.19 -0.45 21.37
N LYS A 310 -7.81 0.12 22.39
CA LYS A 310 -9.12 -0.32 22.87
C LYS A 310 -10.22 -0.07 21.84
N ASP A 311 -10.20 1.09 21.20
CA ASP A 311 -11.16 1.42 20.14
C ASP A 311 -10.95 0.51 18.90
N ALA A 312 -9.69 0.23 18.57
CA ALA A 312 -9.34 -0.64 17.46
C ALA A 312 -9.76 -2.10 17.71
N ALA A 313 -9.76 -2.59 18.94
CA ALA A 313 -10.11 -3.97 19.28
C ALA A 313 -11.52 -4.36 18.80
N GLY A 314 -12.49 -3.46 18.93
CA GLY A 314 -13.86 -3.67 18.44
C GLY A 314 -13.96 -3.69 16.90
N ARG A 315 -12.99 -3.15 16.20
CA ARG A 315 -12.98 -3.02 14.74
C ARG A 315 -12.11 -4.06 14.05
N VAL A 316 -10.87 -4.19 14.49
CA VAL A 316 -9.84 -5.08 13.91
C VAL A 316 -9.97 -6.50 14.45
N GLY A 317 -10.40 -6.62 15.71
CA GLY A 317 -10.48 -7.85 16.48
C GLY A 317 -9.30 -8.02 17.43
N GLN A 318 -9.58 -8.15 18.73
CA GLN A 318 -8.56 -8.32 19.77
C GLN A 318 -7.58 -9.46 19.46
N PRO A 319 -8.02 -10.67 18.99
CA PRO A 319 -7.08 -11.74 18.70
C PRO A 319 -6.00 -11.38 17.67
N LEU A 320 -6.34 -10.57 16.66
CA LEU A 320 -5.36 -10.12 15.66
C LEU A 320 -4.39 -9.10 16.26
N ILE A 321 -4.88 -8.18 17.09
CA ILE A 321 -4.01 -7.24 17.81
C ILE A 321 -3.03 -8.01 18.70
N ASP A 322 -3.48 -9.03 19.41
CA ASP A 322 -2.62 -9.87 20.26
C ASP A 322 -1.56 -10.62 19.43
N GLU A 323 -1.91 -11.13 18.23
CA GLU A 323 -0.95 -11.71 17.31
C GLU A 323 0.15 -10.68 16.93
N PHE A 324 -0.22 -9.44 16.60
CA PHE A 324 0.75 -8.38 16.30
C PHE A 324 1.62 -8.02 17.51
N LEU A 325 1.01 -7.85 18.68
CA LEU A 325 1.76 -7.51 19.91
C LEU A 325 2.78 -8.61 20.26
N LYS A 326 2.40 -9.87 20.12
CA LYS A 326 3.31 -11.01 20.30
C LYS A 326 4.51 -10.95 19.35
N GLU A 327 4.27 -10.70 18.05
CA GLU A 327 5.34 -10.63 17.05
C GLU A 327 6.26 -9.41 17.28
N THR A 328 5.73 -8.30 17.82
CA THR A 328 6.51 -7.11 18.15
C THR A 328 7.20 -7.19 19.52
N GLY A 329 6.96 -8.23 20.29
CA GLY A 329 7.51 -8.39 21.66
C GLY A 329 6.91 -7.39 22.67
N ARG A 330 5.76 -6.79 22.36
CA ARG A 330 5.06 -5.83 23.24
C ARG A 330 4.05 -6.54 24.12
N SER A 331 3.91 -6.04 25.35
CA SER A 331 2.86 -6.52 26.24
C SER A 331 1.47 -6.10 25.74
N PRO A 332 0.42 -6.90 25.99
CA PRO A 332 -0.95 -6.45 25.76
C PRO A 332 -1.21 -5.11 26.46
N ILE A 333 -1.91 -4.22 25.76
CA ILE A 333 -2.37 -2.94 26.33
C ILE A 333 -3.75 -3.23 26.93
N ASN A 334 -3.84 -3.15 28.27
CA ASN A 334 -5.08 -3.43 29.05
C ASN A 334 -6.06 -2.25 28.99
#